data_6e5015ad3adf9d3959ac6931a1916cc1
#
_entry.id   6e5015ad3adf9d3959ac6931a1916cc1
#
_cell.length_a   1.000
_cell.length_b   1.000
_cell.length_c   1.000
_cell.angle_alpha   90.00
_cell.angle_beta   90.00
_cell.angle_gamma   90.00
#
_symmetry.space_group_name_H-M   'P 1'
#
loop_
_entity.id
_entity.type
_entity.pdbx_description
1 polymer ?
#
loop_
_entity_poly.entity_id
_entity_poly.type
_entity_poly.pdbx_seq_one_letter_code
_entity_poly.pdbx_strand_id
1 'polypeptide(L)'
;MLSKKIILLFFLALASLGSGFMFHKTSLKGTPTQTNFLYTIELQDLTKKKITLQNYKNKLTVINFWATWCAPCREEIPELNEFYKHNDINLIAIAIDEIADVVKFQDEIPIQYPSFIANDIDGVSLTKNLGNSRGVLPFTVIVQPDGLVKKSFYGKVNISELNQALSDNSF
;
A
#
# COMPACT_ATOMS: atom_id res chain seq x y z
N MET A 1 -23.19 -55.82 34.08
CA MET A 1 -21.78 -55.97 33.68
C MET A 1 -21.64 -55.50 32.26
N LEU A 2 -21.12 -54.34 32.03
CA LEU A 2 -20.91 -53.79 30.67
C LEU A 2 -19.75 -54.53 30.04
N SER A 3 -19.96 -55.11 28.86
CA SER A 3 -18.96 -55.97 28.16
C SER A 3 -17.68 -55.16 27.88
N LYS A 4 -16.50 -55.72 28.17
CA LYS A 4 -15.18 -55.11 27.88
C LYS A 4 -15.05 -54.58 26.44
N LYS A 5 -15.81 -55.15 25.50
CA LYS A 5 -15.88 -54.70 24.09
C LYS A 5 -16.55 -53.32 23.94
N ILE A 6 -17.56 -53.02 24.76
CA ILE A 6 -18.25 -51.70 24.71
C ILE A 6 -17.35 -50.59 25.28
N ILE A 7 -16.59 -50.89 26.31
CA ILE A 7 -15.62 -49.93 26.90
C ILE A 7 -14.50 -49.64 25.89
N LEU A 8 -14.00 -50.65 25.18
CA LEU A 8 -12.96 -50.46 24.17
C LEU A 8 -13.44 -49.62 22.98
N LEU A 9 -14.69 -49.79 22.56
CA LEU A 9 -15.29 -49.01 21.46
C LEU A 9 -15.51 -47.54 21.88
N PHE A 10 -15.84 -47.31 23.19
CA PHE A 10 -15.96 -45.92 23.71
C PHE A 10 -14.62 -45.19 23.76
N PHE A 11 -13.53 -45.87 24.12
CA PHE A 11 -12.20 -45.28 24.09
C PHE A 11 -11.68 -45.03 22.68
N LEU A 12 -12.01 -45.87 21.71
CA LEU A 12 -11.68 -45.63 20.30
C LEU A 12 -12.46 -44.49 19.69
N ALA A 13 -13.72 -44.28 20.09
CA ALA A 13 -14.53 -43.16 19.64
C ALA A 13 -14.06 -41.82 20.25
N LEU A 14 -13.57 -41.79 21.50
CA LEU A 14 -13.03 -40.60 22.11
C LEU A 14 -11.65 -40.22 21.58
N ALA A 15 -10.84 -41.19 21.15
CA ALA A 15 -9.55 -40.92 20.52
C ALA A 15 -9.68 -40.31 19.12
N SER A 16 -10.78 -40.61 18.41
CA SER A 16 -11.04 -39.99 17.09
C SER A 16 -11.56 -38.58 17.17
N LEU A 17 -12.15 -38.15 18.29
CA LEU A 17 -12.63 -36.77 18.51
C LEU A 17 -11.52 -35.81 18.99
N GLY A 18 -10.42 -36.35 19.54
CA GLY A 18 -9.27 -35.54 19.99
C GLY A 18 -8.28 -35.17 18.89
N SER A 19 -8.31 -35.83 17.73
CA SER A 19 -7.37 -35.64 16.64
C SER A 19 -7.76 -34.52 15.65
N GLY A 20 -8.95 -33.95 15.78
CA GLY A 20 -9.50 -32.94 14.86
C GLY A 20 -9.29 -31.49 15.26
N PHE A 21 -8.73 -31.20 16.45
CA PHE A 21 -8.61 -29.82 16.92
C PHE A 21 -7.16 -29.33 17.03
N MET A 22 -6.29 -29.84 16.17
CA MET A 22 -5.07 -29.11 15.87
C MET A 22 -5.42 -28.10 14.77
N PHE A 23 -6.12 -27.03 15.15
CA PHE A 23 -6.26 -25.83 14.32
C PHE A 23 -4.83 -25.35 14.04
N HIS A 24 -4.32 -25.81 12.93
CA HIS A 24 -3.16 -25.23 12.31
C HIS A 24 -3.50 -23.74 12.12
N LYS A 25 -2.96 -22.86 12.96
CA LYS A 25 -2.87 -21.44 12.70
C LYS A 25 -2.03 -21.30 11.42
N THR A 26 -2.62 -21.57 10.28
CA THR A 26 -2.15 -21.04 9.01
C THR A 26 -2.29 -19.52 9.16
N SER A 27 -1.22 -18.91 9.58
CA SER A 27 -1.01 -17.48 9.32
C SER A 27 -1.31 -17.31 7.83
N LEU A 28 -2.43 -16.71 7.51
CA LEU A 28 -2.71 -16.23 6.16
C LEU A 28 -1.66 -15.16 5.90
N LYS A 29 -0.45 -15.59 5.50
CA LYS A 29 0.48 -14.70 4.81
C LYS A 29 -0.30 -14.23 3.61
N GLY A 30 -0.67 -12.96 3.62
CA GLY A 30 -1.36 -12.31 2.52
C GLY A 30 -0.67 -12.73 1.22
N THR A 31 -1.46 -13.13 0.26
CA THR A 31 -0.99 -13.66 -1.02
C THR A 31 0.01 -12.69 -1.64
N PRO A 32 1.23 -13.09 -2.02
CA PRO A 32 2.27 -12.23 -2.57
C PRO A 32 1.90 -11.54 -3.90
N THR A 33 0.70 -11.77 -4.39
CA THR A 33 0.23 -11.40 -5.74
C THR A 33 -0.10 -9.90 -5.86
N GLN A 34 -0.48 -9.23 -4.77
CA GLN A 34 -0.99 -7.85 -4.83
C GLN A 34 0.11 -6.80 -4.99
N THR A 35 1.30 -7.08 -4.53
CA THR A 35 2.40 -6.12 -4.46
C THR A 35 3.42 -6.24 -5.58
N ASN A 36 3.50 -7.39 -6.25
CA ASN A 36 4.37 -7.50 -7.44
C ASN A 36 3.94 -6.53 -8.55
N PHE A 37 2.63 -6.24 -8.68
CA PHE A 37 2.11 -5.28 -9.65
C PHE A 37 2.66 -3.87 -9.43
N LEU A 38 2.72 -3.40 -8.17
CA LEU A 38 3.26 -2.09 -7.81
C LEU A 38 4.70 -1.87 -8.34
N TYR A 39 5.54 -2.90 -8.24
CA TYR A 39 6.95 -2.78 -8.62
C TYR A 39 7.22 -3.03 -10.09
N THR A 40 6.27 -3.59 -10.82
CA THR A 40 6.41 -3.97 -12.25
C THR A 40 5.65 -3.04 -13.20
N ILE A 41 4.74 -2.22 -12.69
CA ILE A 41 4.02 -1.25 -13.51
C ILE A 41 4.99 -0.26 -14.15
N GLU A 42 4.80 0.03 -15.43
CA GLU A 42 5.55 1.07 -16.11
C GLU A 42 4.95 2.44 -15.79
N LEU A 43 5.77 3.30 -15.22
CA LEU A 43 5.49 4.72 -14.98
C LEU A 43 6.41 5.55 -15.89
N GLN A 44 6.17 6.85 -15.93
CA GLN A 44 7.07 7.79 -16.60
C GLN A 44 7.63 8.76 -15.55
N ASP A 45 8.89 9.16 -15.72
CA ASP A 45 9.41 10.35 -15.06
C ASP A 45 9.04 11.62 -15.84
N LEU A 46 9.36 12.78 -15.29
CA LEU A 46 9.06 14.08 -15.92
C LEU A 46 9.79 14.29 -17.25
N THR A 47 10.79 13.46 -17.57
CA THR A 47 11.50 13.48 -18.86
C THR A 47 10.91 12.51 -19.89
N LYS A 48 9.77 11.89 -19.58
CA LYS A 48 9.10 10.84 -20.37
C LYS A 48 9.85 9.49 -20.42
N LYS A 49 10.85 9.32 -19.59
CA LYS A 49 11.57 8.05 -19.50
C LYS A 49 10.71 7.05 -18.74
N LYS A 50 10.57 5.86 -19.30
CA LYS A 50 9.91 4.73 -18.62
C LYS A 50 10.73 4.25 -17.45
N ILE A 51 10.09 4.09 -16.31
CA ILE A 51 10.67 3.59 -15.07
C ILE A 51 9.73 2.58 -14.42
N THR A 52 10.26 1.82 -13.47
CA THR A 52 9.47 1.00 -12.55
C THR A 52 9.87 1.33 -11.11
N LEU A 53 9.05 0.91 -10.15
CA LEU A 53 9.31 1.16 -8.74
C LEU A 53 10.24 0.09 -8.10
N GLN A 54 11.00 -0.67 -8.88
CA GLN A 54 11.89 -1.72 -8.37
C GLN A 54 12.90 -1.22 -7.31
N ASN A 55 13.37 0.02 -7.43
CA ASN A 55 14.31 0.63 -6.47
C ASN A 55 13.70 0.87 -5.07
N TYR A 56 12.37 0.82 -4.96
CA TYR A 56 11.62 0.97 -3.71
C TYR A 56 11.22 -0.37 -3.09
N LYS A 57 11.46 -1.48 -3.79
CA LYS A 57 11.20 -2.81 -3.26
C LYS A 57 12.04 -3.07 -2.02
N ASN A 58 11.46 -3.77 -1.04
CA ASN A 58 12.07 -4.07 0.26
C ASN A 58 12.36 -2.81 1.13
N LYS A 59 11.66 -1.71 0.87
CA LYS A 59 11.76 -0.48 1.65
C LYS A 59 10.38 -0.04 2.14
N LEU A 60 10.32 0.51 3.36
CA LEU A 60 9.12 1.23 3.80
C LEU A 60 8.95 2.47 2.93
N THR A 61 7.82 2.56 2.22
CA THR A 61 7.60 3.61 1.22
C THR A 61 6.22 4.23 1.39
N VAL A 62 6.16 5.54 1.42
CA VAL A 62 4.92 6.31 1.34
C VAL A 62 4.68 6.66 -0.13
N ILE A 63 3.50 6.35 -0.65
CA ILE A 63 3.12 6.66 -2.02
C ILE A 63 1.90 7.57 -1.97
N ASN A 64 2.04 8.76 -2.52
CA ASN A 64 0.96 9.73 -2.66
C ASN A 64 0.47 9.76 -4.10
N PHE A 65 -0.81 9.43 -4.31
CA PHE A 65 -1.49 9.51 -5.60
C PHE A 65 -2.27 10.81 -5.68
N TRP A 66 -2.07 11.56 -6.75
CA TRP A 66 -2.60 12.90 -6.91
C TRP A 66 -2.88 13.25 -8.37
N ALA A 67 -3.48 14.43 -8.62
CA ALA A 67 -3.64 14.99 -9.95
C ALA A 67 -3.64 16.52 -9.91
N THR A 68 -3.30 17.18 -11.01
CA THR A 68 -3.23 18.66 -11.10
C THR A 68 -4.58 19.33 -10.91
N TRP A 69 -5.64 18.68 -11.37
CA TRP A 69 -7.04 19.13 -11.24
C TRP A 69 -7.66 18.87 -9.87
N CYS A 70 -6.96 18.13 -8.99
CA CYS A 70 -7.45 17.76 -7.67
C CYS A 70 -7.11 18.87 -6.65
N ALA A 71 -8.08 19.70 -6.28
CA ALA A 71 -7.85 20.82 -5.37
C ALA A 71 -7.24 20.42 -4.00
N PRO A 72 -7.76 19.40 -3.27
CA PRO A 72 -7.14 18.99 -2.00
C PRO A 72 -5.73 18.38 -2.19
N CYS A 73 -5.39 17.83 -3.36
CA CYS A 73 -4.05 17.37 -3.67
C CYS A 73 -3.06 18.55 -3.73
N ARG A 74 -3.48 19.65 -4.37
CA ARG A 74 -2.68 20.88 -4.47
C ARG A 74 -2.37 21.49 -3.10
N GLU A 75 -3.31 21.35 -2.16
CA GLU A 75 -3.15 21.85 -0.79
C GLU A 75 -2.20 20.99 0.07
N GLU A 76 -2.13 19.69 -0.16
CA GLU A 76 -1.28 18.81 0.66
C GLU A 76 0.18 18.75 0.21
N ILE A 77 0.47 19.01 -1.08
CA ILE A 77 1.85 18.93 -1.63
C ILE A 77 2.85 19.79 -0.85
N PRO A 78 2.57 21.05 -0.49
CA PRO A 78 3.48 21.85 0.34
C PRO A 78 3.76 21.21 1.71
N GLU A 79 2.75 20.63 2.35
CA GLU A 79 2.90 19.96 3.65
C GLU A 79 3.76 18.67 3.51
N LEU A 80 3.56 17.91 2.43
CA LEU A 80 4.36 16.73 2.11
C LEU A 80 5.82 17.11 1.73
N ASN A 81 6.05 18.26 1.09
CA ASN A 81 7.40 18.77 0.85
C ASN A 81 8.14 19.02 2.17
N GLU A 82 7.49 19.73 3.12
CA GLU A 82 8.07 19.97 4.44
C GLU A 82 8.28 18.66 5.21
N PHE A 83 7.32 17.76 5.14
CA PHE A 83 7.45 16.44 5.75
C PHE A 83 8.66 15.67 5.18
N TYR A 84 8.85 15.66 3.86
CA TYR A 84 9.97 14.99 3.21
C TYR A 84 11.34 15.55 3.61
N LYS A 85 11.45 16.87 3.76
CA LYS A 85 12.71 17.54 4.18
C LYS A 85 13.16 17.13 5.58
N HIS A 86 12.21 16.86 6.47
CA HIS A 86 12.49 16.60 7.89
C HIS A 86 12.49 15.12 8.27
N ASN A 87 12.25 14.22 7.32
CA ASN A 87 12.18 12.80 7.57
C ASN A 87 13.00 12.00 6.55
N ASP A 88 13.82 11.08 7.03
CA ASP A 88 14.58 10.14 6.18
C ASP A 88 13.68 8.96 5.80
N ILE A 89 12.75 9.21 4.87
CA ILE A 89 11.79 8.21 4.39
C ILE A 89 11.75 8.15 2.86
N ASN A 90 11.32 7.02 2.32
CA ASN A 90 10.96 6.94 0.92
C ASN A 90 9.53 7.48 0.74
N LEU A 91 9.41 8.75 0.31
CA LEU A 91 8.16 9.35 -0.14
C LEU A 91 8.23 9.52 -1.65
N ILE A 92 7.20 9.07 -2.37
CA ILE A 92 7.07 9.25 -3.82
C ILE A 92 5.68 9.77 -4.19
N ALA A 93 5.60 10.61 -5.22
CA ALA A 93 4.36 11.02 -5.84
C ALA A 93 4.09 10.21 -7.11
N ILE A 94 2.84 9.84 -7.33
CA ILE A 94 2.38 9.29 -8.60
C ILE A 94 1.20 10.14 -9.08
N ALA A 95 1.44 10.93 -10.11
CA ALA A 95 0.39 11.70 -10.75
C ALA A 95 -0.46 10.80 -11.66
N ILE A 96 -1.78 10.88 -11.53
CA ILE A 96 -2.74 10.28 -12.47
C ILE A 96 -3.21 11.42 -13.35
N ASP A 97 -2.39 11.75 -14.35
CA ASP A 97 -2.56 12.94 -15.16
C ASP A 97 -1.67 12.90 -16.41
N GLU A 98 -1.86 13.89 -17.29
CA GLU A 98 -0.99 14.10 -18.44
C GLU A 98 0.34 14.77 -18.03
N ILE A 99 1.44 14.30 -18.59
CA ILE A 99 2.78 14.80 -18.25
C ILE A 99 2.95 16.31 -18.46
N ALA A 100 2.30 16.85 -19.49
CA ALA A 100 2.40 18.28 -19.80
C ALA A 100 1.75 19.14 -18.70
N ASP A 101 0.64 18.68 -18.13
CA ASP A 101 -0.06 19.35 -17.05
C ASP A 101 0.72 19.25 -15.75
N VAL A 102 1.34 18.08 -15.46
CA VAL A 102 2.19 17.89 -14.28
C VAL A 102 3.44 18.78 -14.36
N VAL A 103 4.10 18.88 -15.51
CA VAL A 103 5.28 19.76 -15.69
C VAL A 103 4.88 21.21 -15.44
N LYS A 104 3.78 21.68 -16.08
CA LYS A 104 3.30 23.05 -15.87
C LYS A 104 2.92 23.32 -14.41
N PHE A 105 2.30 22.35 -13.75
CA PHE A 105 1.93 22.45 -12.35
C PHE A 105 3.15 22.66 -11.44
N GLN A 106 4.27 21.96 -11.71
CA GLN A 106 5.49 22.09 -10.92
C GLN A 106 6.19 23.45 -11.04
N ASP A 107 5.89 24.24 -12.09
CA ASP A 107 6.33 25.64 -12.18
C ASP A 107 5.61 26.52 -11.12
N GLU A 108 4.38 26.14 -10.73
CA GLU A 108 3.59 26.87 -9.75
C GLU A 108 3.79 26.31 -8.32
N ILE A 109 3.73 24.99 -8.17
CA ILE A 109 3.85 24.27 -6.90
C ILE A 109 4.85 23.14 -7.09
N PRO A 110 6.13 23.35 -6.79
CA PRO A 110 7.17 22.33 -6.98
C PRO A 110 7.00 21.17 -6.01
N ILE A 111 7.18 19.95 -6.52
CA ILE A 111 7.25 18.70 -5.72
C ILE A 111 8.72 18.39 -5.48
N GLN A 112 9.13 18.30 -4.21
CA GLN A 112 10.53 18.18 -3.81
C GLN A 112 10.98 16.74 -3.52
N TYR A 113 10.11 15.77 -3.76
CA TYR A 113 10.37 14.33 -3.65
C TYR A 113 10.15 13.63 -4.99
N PRO A 114 10.66 12.41 -5.19
CA PRO A 114 10.52 11.70 -6.47
C PRO A 114 9.08 11.66 -6.96
N SER A 115 8.87 12.12 -8.20
CA SER A 115 7.54 12.23 -8.80
C SER A 115 7.51 11.47 -10.12
N PHE A 116 6.48 10.66 -10.30
CA PHE A 116 6.23 9.82 -11.46
C PHE A 116 4.82 10.04 -11.98
N ILE A 117 4.59 9.63 -13.21
CA ILE A 117 3.31 9.78 -13.89
C ILE A 117 2.81 8.42 -14.30
N ALA A 118 1.58 8.13 -13.95
CA ALA A 118 0.80 7.02 -14.48
C ALA A 118 -0.26 7.58 -15.44
N ASN A 119 -0.47 6.91 -16.58
CA ASN A 119 -1.65 7.23 -17.38
C ASN A 119 -2.94 6.88 -16.60
N ASP A 120 -4.08 7.42 -17.04
CA ASP A 120 -5.35 7.27 -16.34
C ASP A 120 -5.73 5.81 -16.06
N ILE A 121 -5.53 4.93 -17.03
CA ILE A 121 -5.90 3.52 -16.91
C ILE A 121 -5.00 2.81 -15.90
N ASP A 122 -3.69 2.98 -16.03
CA ASP A 122 -2.70 2.34 -15.17
C ASP A 122 -2.73 2.91 -13.75
N GLY A 123 -2.88 4.23 -13.62
CA GLY A 123 -2.98 4.94 -12.35
C GLY A 123 -4.21 4.52 -11.56
N VAL A 124 -5.38 4.49 -12.19
CA VAL A 124 -6.63 4.03 -11.55
C VAL A 124 -6.54 2.55 -11.15
N SER A 125 -5.98 1.70 -12.02
CA SER A 125 -5.78 0.28 -11.72
C SER A 125 -4.82 0.08 -10.55
N LEU A 126 -3.73 0.85 -10.51
CA LEU A 126 -2.75 0.80 -9.43
C LEU A 126 -3.37 1.21 -8.09
N THR A 127 -4.12 2.31 -8.04
CA THR A 127 -4.78 2.74 -6.80
C THR A 127 -5.81 1.73 -6.31
N LYS A 128 -6.58 1.11 -7.22
CA LYS A 128 -7.55 0.05 -6.86
C LYS A 128 -6.86 -1.17 -6.25
N ASN A 129 -5.75 -1.61 -6.84
CA ASN A 129 -4.96 -2.73 -6.32
C ASN A 129 -4.35 -2.44 -4.93
N LEU A 130 -4.14 -1.16 -4.60
CA LEU A 130 -3.69 -0.70 -3.29
C LEU A 130 -4.82 -0.37 -2.31
N GLY A 131 -6.07 -0.67 -2.68
CA GLY A 131 -7.23 -0.56 -1.80
C GLY A 131 -8.15 0.63 -2.07
N ASN A 132 -7.83 1.52 -3.03
CA ASN A 132 -8.67 2.67 -3.39
C ASN A 132 -9.77 2.27 -4.39
N SER A 133 -10.70 1.45 -3.96
CA SER A 133 -11.80 0.96 -4.82
C SER A 133 -12.72 2.07 -5.33
N ARG A 134 -12.78 3.20 -4.63
CA ARG A 134 -13.63 4.35 -4.96
C ARG A 134 -12.97 5.39 -5.87
N GLY A 135 -11.66 5.26 -6.13
CA GLY A 135 -10.92 6.23 -6.96
C GLY A 135 -10.83 7.63 -6.34
N VAL A 136 -10.80 7.73 -5.01
CA VAL A 136 -10.66 9.02 -4.31
C VAL A 136 -9.25 9.56 -4.49
N LEU A 137 -9.10 10.86 -4.74
CA LEU A 137 -7.83 11.59 -4.69
C LEU A 137 -7.93 12.78 -3.73
N PRO A 138 -6.86 13.15 -3.02
CA PRO A 138 -5.59 12.39 -2.95
C PRO A 138 -5.78 11.04 -2.27
N PHE A 139 -4.90 10.11 -2.56
CA PHE A 139 -4.84 8.81 -1.91
C PHE A 139 -3.40 8.53 -1.50
N THR A 140 -3.16 8.36 -0.22
CA THR A 140 -1.81 8.08 0.30
C THR A 140 -1.77 6.69 0.93
N VAL A 141 -0.75 5.92 0.62
CA VAL A 141 -0.58 4.57 1.14
C VAL A 141 0.84 4.34 1.65
N ILE A 142 0.95 3.69 2.80
CA ILE A 142 2.22 3.22 3.35
C ILE A 142 2.38 1.76 2.94
N VAL A 143 3.45 1.46 2.21
CA VAL A 143 3.82 0.11 1.78
C VAL A 143 5.02 -0.37 2.58
N GLN A 144 4.90 -1.54 3.19
CA GLN A 144 5.94 -2.18 3.99
C GLN A 144 7.05 -2.77 3.11
N PRO A 145 8.22 -3.11 3.68
CA PRO A 145 9.31 -3.74 2.93
C PRO A 145 8.94 -5.08 2.26
N ASP A 146 7.98 -5.81 2.84
CA ASP A 146 7.45 -7.04 2.24
C ASP A 146 6.45 -6.79 1.11
N GLY A 147 6.14 -5.51 0.87
CA GLY A 147 5.23 -5.05 -0.15
C GLY A 147 3.76 -4.98 0.28
N LEU A 148 3.40 -5.32 1.51
CA LEU A 148 2.02 -5.21 1.99
C LEU A 148 1.65 -3.76 2.32
N VAL A 149 0.39 -3.41 2.11
CA VAL A 149 -0.14 -2.11 2.53
C VAL A 149 -0.30 -2.11 4.04
N LYS A 150 0.42 -1.20 4.72
CA LYS A 150 0.33 -0.98 6.16
C LYS A 150 -0.86 -0.11 6.52
N LYS A 151 -1.03 1.00 5.80
CA LYS A 151 -2.05 2.01 6.07
C LYS A 151 -2.43 2.73 4.78
N SER A 152 -3.69 3.08 4.66
CA SER A 152 -4.22 3.90 3.57
C SER A 152 -4.94 5.12 4.11
N PHE A 153 -4.78 6.27 3.43
CA PHE A 153 -5.43 7.53 3.72
C PHE A 153 -6.22 7.96 2.47
N TYR A 154 -7.47 8.33 2.67
CA TYR A 154 -8.38 8.74 1.60
C TYR A 154 -8.73 10.22 1.77
N GLY A 155 -8.43 11.05 0.77
CA GLY A 155 -8.43 12.49 0.86
C GLY A 155 -7.12 13.02 1.45
N LYS A 156 -7.06 14.35 1.69
CA LYS A 156 -5.86 15.03 2.21
C LYS A 156 -5.32 14.33 3.46
N VAL A 157 -4.06 13.93 3.43
CA VAL A 157 -3.41 13.25 4.54
C VAL A 157 -3.06 14.23 5.66
N ASN A 158 -3.34 13.84 6.90
CA ASN A 158 -2.86 14.56 8.07
C ASN A 158 -1.44 14.12 8.41
N ILE A 159 -0.50 15.06 8.48
CA ILE A 159 0.92 14.77 8.73
C ILE A 159 1.16 14.13 10.10
N SER A 160 0.37 14.50 11.12
CA SER A 160 0.45 13.84 12.44
C SER A 160 0.02 12.38 12.39
N GLU A 161 -1.06 12.07 11.67
CA GLU A 161 -1.52 10.69 11.48
C GLU A 161 -0.54 9.87 10.63
N LEU A 162 0.09 10.51 9.63
CA LEU A 162 1.12 9.88 8.81
C LEU A 162 2.34 9.51 9.66
N ASN A 163 2.82 10.44 10.50
CA ASN A 163 3.93 10.19 11.43
C ASN A 163 3.60 9.06 12.41
N GLN A 164 2.40 9.07 12.99
CA GLN A 164 1.95 8.02 13.90
C GLN A 164 1.93 6.66 13.19
N ALA A 165 1.40 6.59 11.97
CA ALA A 165 1.34 5.35 11.21
C ALA A 165 2.73 4.83 10.80
N LEU A 166 3.70 5.70 10.59
CA LEU A 166 5.09 5.32 10.29
C LEU A 166 5.82 4.79 11.52
N SER A 167 5.59 5.40 12.70
CA SER A 167 6.24 5.01 13.97
C SER A 167 5.62 3.78 14.64
N ASP A 168 4.38 3.43 14.28
CA ASP A 168 3.71 2.26 14.82
C ASP A 168 4.37 0.97 14.33
N ASN A 169 5.03 0.24 15.24
CA ASN A 169 5.71 -1.03 14.96
C ASN A 169 4.81 -2.26 15.15
N SER A 170 3.50 -2.09 15.23
CA SER A 170 2.55 -3.21 15.32
C SER A 170 2.49 -3.98 13.99
N PHE A 171 3.28 -5.06 13.92
CA PHE A 171 3.31 -6.04 12.84
C PHE A 171 2.47 -7.28 13.18
#